data_6dac02448b22798d6d8b6a8c2dcbb58c
#
_entry.id   6dac02448b22798d6d8b6a8c2dcbb58c
#
_cell.length_a   1.000
_cell.length_b   1.000
_cell.length_c   1.000
_cell.angle_alpha   90.00
_cell.angle_beta   90.00
_cell.angle_gamma   90.00
#
_symmetry.space_group_name_H-M   'P 1'
#
loop_
_entity.id
_entity.type
_entity.pdbx_description
1 polymer ?
#
loop_
_entity_poly.entity_id
_entity_poly.type
_entity_poly.pdbx_seq_one_letter_code
_entity_poly.pdbx_strand_id
1 'polypeptide(L)'
;MDWLDILKECSRKMRKEILHFYGSPDAAVGFGIGAGGDTMKKIDLVAEKALIDVFEEHKVSCTLISEETGTRKIGSQPSEFYVTTDPVDGTTNAVRGIPFMATAIAVSKAPYLKDVETALVSDIFHNVTYTAQRDQGAFRNGEKIKPSQTSSLEEAVVGVDFNTLRLGELVAKL
;
A
#
# COMPACT_ATOMS: atom_id res chain seq x y z
N MET A 1 -17.07 -7.15 11.93
CA MET A 1 -16.55 -6.50 10.70
C MET A 1 -15.44 -7.39 10.16
N ASP A 2 -15.54 -7.81 8.92
CA ASP A 2 -14.45 -8.56 8.27
C ASP A 2 -13.52 -7.57 7.56
N TRP A 3 -12.37 -7.30 8.16
CA TRP A 3 -11.40 -6.37 7.61
C TRP A 3 -10.83 -6.84 6.28
N LEU A 4 -10.64 -8.14 6.09
CA LEU A 4 -10.04 -8.65 4.85
C LEU A 4 -10.94 -8.37 3.63
N ASP A 5 -12.26 -8.51 3.79
CA ASP A 5 -13.20 -8.23 2.69
C ASP A 5 -13.26 -6.73 2.40
N ILE A 6 -13.24 -5.88 3.42
CA ILE A 6 -13.15 -4.42 3.25
C ILE A 6 -11.85 -4.04 2.51
N LEU A 7 -10.70 -4.58 2.92
CA LEU A 7 -9.42 -4.29 2.24
C LEU A 7 -9.41 -4.74 0.77
N LYS A 8 -10.00 -5.90 0.47
CA LYS A 8 -10.15 -6.36 -0.92
C LYS A 8 -11.03 -5.42 -1.74
N GLU A 9 -12.08 -4.86 -1.14
CA GLU A 9 -12.92 -3.88 -1.81
C GLU A 9 -12.18 -2.57 -2.04
N CYS A 10 -11.45 -2.06 -1.03
CA CYS A 10 -10.57 -0.91 -1.17
C CYS A 10 -9.61 -1.10 -2.34
N SER A 11 -8.87 -2.22 -2.35
CA SER A 11 -7.91 -2.54 -3.41
C SER A 11 -8.56 -2.55 -4.80
N ARG A 12 -9.76 -3.12 -4.95
CA ARG A 12 -10.48 -3.12 -6.24
C ARG A 12 -10.88 -1.73 -6.71
N LYS A 13 -11.39 -0.88 -5.82
CA LYS A 13 -11.78 0.50 -6.15
C LYS A 13 -10.55 1.35 -6.44
N MET A 14 -9.53 1.28 -5.59
CA MET A 14 -8.26 1.98 -5.80
C MET A 14 -7.63 1.59 -7.15
N ARG A 15 -7.54 0.29 -7.46
CA ARG A 15 -7.04 -0.20 -8.74
C ARG A 15 -7.77 0.43 -9.94
N LYS A 16 -9.09 0.53 -9.88
CA LYS A 16 -9.89 1.13 -10.95
C LYS A 16 -9.50 2.58 -11.18
N GLU A 17 -9.38 3.37 -10.12
CA GLU A 17 -9.01 4.78 -10.20
C GLU A 17 -7.54 4.96 -10.65
N ILE A 18 -6.62 4.18 -10.11
CA ILE A 18 -5.20 4.22 -10.49
C ILE A 18 -5.03 3.91 -11.99
N LEU A 19 -5.66 2.84 -12.49
CA LEU A 19 -5.55 2.46 -13.90
C LEU A 19 -6.19 3.47 -14.86
N HIS A 20 -7.19 4.24 -14.40
CA HIS A 20 -7.76 5.33 -15.19
C HIS A 20 -6.73 6.45 -15.44
N PHE A 21 -5.84 6.71 -14.49
CA PHE A 21 -4.80 7.74 -14.61
C PHE A 21 -3.45 7.19 -15.08
N TYR A 22 -3.27 5.87 -15.12
CA TYR A 22 -2.00 5.21 -15.45
C TYR A 22 -1.41 5.71 -16.77
N GLY A 23 -0.17 6.20 -16.72
CA GLY A 23 0.54 6.73 -17.88
C GLY A 23 -0.03 8.02 -18.48
N SER A 24 -1.02 8.65 -17.83
CA SER A 24 -1.62 9.89 -18.32
C SER A 24 -0.88 11.13 -17.80
N PRO A 25 -0.86 12.24 -18.55
CA PRO A 25 -0.30 13.50 -18.06
C PRO A 25 -0.98 14.01 -16.78
N ASP A 26 -2.28 13.75 -16.63
CA ASP A 26 -3.07 14.15 -15.47
C ASP A 26 -2.63 13.48 -14.17
N ALA A 27 -2.08 12.25 -14.27
CA ALA A 27 -1.57 11.54 -13.10
C ALA A 27 -0.44 12.31 -12.39
N ALA A 28 0.35 13.06 -13.15
CA ALA A 28 1.54 13.77 -12.68
C ALA A 28 1.24 15.13 -12.01
N VAL A 29 -0.01 15.60 -12.05
CA VAL A 29 -0.37 16.91 -11.45
C VAL A 29 -0.08 16.88 -9.96
N GLY A 30 0.81 17.79 -9.51
CA GLY A 30 1.26 17.88 -8.12
C GLY A 30 0.30 18.68 -7.24
N PHE A 31 0.16 18.28 -5.98
CA PHE A 31 -0.72 18.91 -4.99
C PHE A 31 0.01 19.29 -3.68
N GLY A 32 1.33 19.48 -3.74
CA GLY A 32 2.15 19.81 -2.58
C GLY A 32 3.01 18.62 -2.13
N ILE A 33 3.50 18.69 -0.89
CA ILE A 33 4.33 17.64 -0.30
C ILE A 33 3.45 16.76 0.58
N GLY A 34 3.49 15.47 0.34
CA GLY A 34 2.82 14.46 1.14
C GLY A 34 3.49 14.25 2.51
N ALA A 35 2.83 13.52 3.40
CA ALA A 35 3.37 13.24 4.74
C ALA A 35 4.64 12.39 4.70
N GLY A 36 4.83 11.59 3.66
CA GLY A 36 6.07 10.82 3.37
C GLY A 36 7.24 11.69 2.92
N GLY A 37 7.01 12.96 2.55
CA GLY A 37 8.05 13.91 2.14
C GLY A 37 8.22 14.08 0.63
N ASP A 38 7.57 13.27 -0.17
CA ASP A 38 7.57 13.35 -1.63
C ASP A 38 6.43 14.24 -2.17
N THR A 39 6.51 14.61 -3.46
CA THR A 39 5.43 15.38 -4.09
C THR A 39 4.21 14.49 -4.31
N MET A 40 3.14 14.78 -3.58
CA MET A 40 1.83 14.16 -3.72
C MET A 40 1.24 14.45 -5.11
N LYS A 41 0.80 13.43 -5.83
CA LYS A 41 0.26 13.56 -7.18
C LYS A 41 -1.23 13.22 -7.22
N LYS A 42 -1.88 13.60 -8.30
CA LYS A 42 -3.32 13.35 -8.49
C LYS A 42 -3.67 11.87 -8.38
N ILE A 43 -2.83 11.00 -8.91
CA ILE A 43 -3.05 9.55 -8.86
C ILE A 43 -3.08 9.02 -7.42
N ASP A 44 -2.25 9.56 -6.53
CA ASP A 44 -2.17 9.18 -5.12
C ASP A 44 -3.47 9.61 -4.39
N LEU A 45 -3.90 10.84 -4.64
CA LEU A 45 -5.12 11.40 -4.02
C LEU A 45 -6.39 10.67 -4.45
N VAL A 46 -6.52 10.29 -5.72
CA VAL A 46 -7.70 9.56 -6.18
C VAL A 46 -7.71 8.13 -5.64
N ALA A 47 -6.54 7.52 -5.49
CA ALA A 47 -6.41 6.21 -4.86
C ALA A 47 -6.80 6.25 -3.38
N GLU A 48 -6.26 7.21 -2.62
CA GLU A 48 -6.62 7.37 -1.20
C GLU A 48 -8.10 7.71 -1.03
N LYS A 49 -8.65 8.58 -1.90
CA LYS A 49 -10.08 8.89 -1.87
C LYS A 49 -10.92 7.63 -2.07
N ALA A 50 -10.56 6.76 -3.01
CA ALA A 50 -11.29 5.50 -3.26
C ALA A 50 -11.28 4.58 -2.03
N LEU A 51 -10.17 4.53 -1.27
CA LEU A 51 -10.11 3.80 0.00
C LEU A 51 -11.08 4.40 1.03
N ILE A 52 -11.08 5.73 1.17
CA ILE A 52 -11.95 6.43 2.14
C ILE A 52 -13.42 6.24 1.78
N ASP A 53 -13.78 6.33 0.50
CA ASP A 53 -15.16 6.12 0.04
C ASP A 53 -15.67 4.72 0.45
N VAL A 54 -14.82 3.68 0.38
CA VAL A 54 -15.17 2.35 0.90
C VAL A 54 -15.39 2.38 2.41
N PHE A 55 -14.51 3.06 3.15
CA PHE A 55 -14.66 3.15 4.60
C PHE A 55 -15.96 3.86 5.00
N GLU A 56 -16.35 4.89 4.28
CA GLU A 56 -17.63 5.60 4.49
C GLU A 56 -18.83 4.70 4.20
N GLU A 57 -18.82 3.96 3.08
CA GLU A 57 -19.87 3.02 2.70
C GLU A 57 -20.08 1.92 3.75
N HIS A 58 -18.98 1.40 4.29
CA HIS A 58 -19.01 0.38 5.35
C HIS A 58 -19.12 0.98 6.77
N LYS A 59 -19.26 2.30 6.91
CA LYS A 59 -19.31 3.02 8.20
C LYS A 59 -18.13 2.66 9.11
N VAL A 60 -16.95 2.49 8.51
CA VAL A 60 -15.71 2.22 9.23
C VAL A 60 -15.32 3.44 10.05
N SER A 61 -14.93 3.22 11.30
CA SER A 61 -14.26 4.23 12.12
C SER A 61 -12.85 3.73 12.45
N CYS A 62 -11.83 4.53 12.12
CA CYS A 62 -10.43 4.19 12.36
C CYS A 62 -9.55 5.45 12.43
N THR A 63 -8.32 5.28 12.88
CA THR A 63 -7.25 6.24 12.65
C THR A 63 -6.53 5.82 11.37
N LEU A 64 -6.71 6.58 10.29
CA LEU A 64 -5.97 6.39 9.03
C LEU A 64 -4.59 7.03 9.15
N ILE A 65 -3.56 6.29 8.76
CA ILE A 65 -2.17 6.74 8.63
C ILE A 65 -1.78 6.52 7.18
N SER A 66 -1.77 7.59 6.40
CA SER A 66 -1.43 7.56 4.97
C SER A 66 -0.08 8.20 4.73
N GLU A 67 0.67 7.68 3.77
CA GLU A 67 1.89 8.30 3.26
C GLU A 67 1.61 9.68 2.66
N GLU A 68 0.46 9.84 2.03
CA GLU A 68 0.09 11.07 1.33
C GLU A 68 -0.45 12.15 2.28
N THR A 69 -1.54 11.85 2.99
CA THR A 69 -2.25 12.87 3.78
C THR A 69 -1.94 12.82 5.27
N GLY A 70 -1.05 11.92 5.71
CA GLY A 70 -0.66 11.77 7.11
C GLY A 70 -1.74 11.11 7.96
N THR A 71 -1.79 11.49 9.23
CA THR A 71 -2.68 10.84 10.21
C THR A 71 -3.98 11.63 10.36
N ARG A 72 -5.11 10.93 10.23
CA ARG A 72 -6.45 11.51 10.44
C ARG A 72 -7.44 10.47 10.96
N LYS A 73 -8.52 10.94 11.58
CA LYS A 73 -9.64 10.09 11.99
C LYS A 73 -10.64 9.94 10.85
N ILE A 74 -11.13 8.74 10.63
CA ILE A 74 -12.22 8.39 9.72
C ILE A 74 -13.40 7.90 10.54
N GLY A 75 -14.61 8.27 10.11
CA GLY A 75 -15.85 7.92 10.79
C GLY A 75 -16.12 8.77 12.04
N SER A 76 -17.30 8.56 12.65
CA SER A 76 -17.80 9.37 13.76
C SER A 76 -17.75 8.65 15.11
N GLN A 77 -17.47 7.35 15.12
CA GLN A 77 -17.43 6.54 16.33
C GLN A 77 -16.01 6.40 16.86
N PRO A 78 -15.83 6.25 18.18
CA PRO A 78 -14.55 5.86 18.73
C PRO A 78 -14.10 4.54 18.09
N SER A 79 -12.82 4.44 17.75
CA SER A 79 -12.26 3.23 17.16
C SER A 79 -10.90 2.92 17.76
N GLU A 80 -10.67 1.64 17.98
CA GLU A 80 -9.39 1.07 18.40
C GLU A 80 -8.52 0.67 17.22
N PHE A 81 -9.03 0.81 15.98
CA PHE A 81 -8.29 0.38 14.80
C PHE A 81 -7.47 1.52 14.20
N TYR A 82 -6.29 1.16 13.76
CA TYR A 82 -5.41 1.96 12.94
C TYR A 82 -5.31 1.30 11.56
N VAL A 83 -5.44 2.10 10.52
CA VAL A 83 -5.24 1.65 9.12
C VAL A 83 -4.06 2.42 8.56
N THR A 84 -3.00 1.70 8.22
CA THR A 84 -1.82 2.28 7.56
C THR A 84 -1.88 1.94 6.08
N THR A 85 -1.66 2.92 5.22
CA THR A 85 -1.68 2.73 3.77
C THR A 85 -0.61 3.55 3.06
N ASP A 86 -0.03 2.92 2.03
CA ASP A 86 0.54 3.59 0.88
C ASP A 86 -0.43 3.36 -0.28
N PRO A 87 -1.13 4.42 -0.74
CA PRO A 87 -2.13 4.27 -1.79
C PRO A 87 -1.55 3.85 -3.13
N VAL A 88 -0.35 4.35 -3.49
CA VAL A 88 0.34 4.03 -4.74
C VAL A 88 1.85 3.93 -4.53
N ASP A 89 2.31 2.81 -3.99
CA ASP A 89 3.74 2.47 -3.99
C ASP A 89 4.22 2.32 -5.43
N GLY A 90 5.14 3.21 -5.83
CA GLY A 90 5.60 3.33 -7.21
C GLY A 90 4.84 4.39 -8.03
N THR A 91 4.44 5.51 -7.43
CA THR A 91 3.77 6.64 -8.09
C THR A 91 4.52 7.12 -9.34
N THR A 92 5.84 7.20 -9.29
CA THR A 92 6.66 7.59 -10.45
C THR A 92 6.52 6.59 -11.60
N ASN A 93 6.45 5.29 -11.30
CA ASN A 93 6.22 4.25 -12.29
C ASN A 93 4.83 4.38 -12.90
N ALA A 94 3.80 4.55 -12.06
CA ALA A 94 2.42 4.73 -12.50
C ALA A 94 2.27 5.91 -13.46
N VAL A 95 2.85 7.06 -13.12
CA VAL A 95 2.85 8.28 -13.95
C VAL A 95 3.55 8.06 -15.29
N ARG A 96 4.63 7.30 -15.31
CA ARG A 96 5.43 7.02 -16.52
C ARG A 96 4.90 5.85 -17.34
N GLY A 97 3.83 5.20 -16.94
CA GLY A 97 3.31 4.02 -17.62
C GLY A 97 4.18 2.77 -17.46
N ILE A 98 4.98 2.69 -16.39
CA ILE A 98 5.78 1.52 -16.06
C ILE A 98 4.91 0.59 -15.20
N PRO A 99 4.66 -0.68 -15.61
CA PRO A 99 3.73 -1.58 -14.94
C PRO A 99 4.32 -2.22 -13.68
N PHE A 100 4.88 -1.39 -12.79
CA PHE A 100 5.47 -1.81 -11.53
C PHE A 100 5.05 -0.84 -10.42
N MET A 101 3.91 -1.15 -9.82
CA MET A 101 3.28 -0.35 -8.78
C MET A 101 2.35 -1.21 -7.94
N ALA A 102 2.20 -0.86 -6.68
CA ALA A 102 1.35 -1.57 -5.74
C ALA A 102 0.49 -0.61 -4.92
N THR A 103 -0.49 -1.17 -4.22
CA THR A 103 -1.18 -0.55 -3.10
C THR A 103 -0.91 -1.41 -1.87
N ALA A 104 -0.63 -0.80 -0.74
CA ALA A 104 -0.41 -1.50 0.52
C ALA A 104 -1.36 -0.96 1.60
N ILE A 105 -2.04 -1.88 2.31
CA ILE A 105 -2.97 -1.52 3.39
C ILE A 105 -2.79 -2.51 4.54
N ALA A 106 -2.63 -2.01 5.76
CA ALA A 106 -2.55 -2.81 6.97
C ALA A 106 -3.50 -2.29 8.05
N VAL A 107 -4.11 -3.20 8.78
CA VAL A 107 -4.99 -2.90 9.91
C VAL A 107 -4.37 -3.42 11.19
N SER A 108 -4.30 -2.59 12.21
CA SER A 108 -3.77 -2.93 13.53
C SER A 108 -4.67 -2.42 14.66
N LYS A 109 -4.54 -3.02 15.86
CA LYS A 109 -5.23 -2.58 17.08
C LYS A 109 -4.46 -1.51 17.86
N ALA A 110 -3.21 -1.29 17.52
CA ALA A 110 -2.36 -0.26 18.09
C ALA A 110 -1.34 0.19 17.02
N PRO A 111 -0.68 1.36 17.17
CA PRO A 111 0.22 1.90 16.14
C PRO A 111 1.61 1.23 16.17
N TYR A 112 1.66 -0.11 16.23
CA TYR A 112 2.88 -0.90 16.25
C TYR A 112 2.78 -2.07 15.26
N LEU A 113 3.89 -2.41 14.60
CA LEU A 113 3.95 -3.53 13.65
C LEU A 113 3.51 -4.88 14.26
N LYS A 114 3.84 -5.12 15.54
CA LYS A 114 3.44 -6.34 16.24
C LYS A 114 1.93 -6.49 16.42
N ASP A 115 1.16 -5.41 16.29
CA ASP A 115 -0.29 -5.38 16.51
C ASP A 115 -1.08 -5.40 15.20
N VAL A 116 -0.41 -5.63 14.05
CA VAL A 116 -1.06 -5.83 12.76
C VAL A 116 -1.86 -7.12 12.78
N GLU A 117 -3.14 -7.02 12.44
CA GLU A 117 -4.10 -8.13 12.42
C GLU A 117 -4.37 -8.62 10.99
N THR A 118 -4.45 -7.69 10.03
CA THR A 118 -4.77 -8.00 8.64
C THR A 118 -3.97 -7.07 7.73
N ALA A 119 -3.44 -7.60 6.65
CA ALA A 119 -2.74 -6.81 5.64
C ALA A 119 -3.07 -7.28 4.23
N LEU A 120 -2.99 -6.34 3.31
CA LEU A 120 -3.16 -6.56 1.88
C LEU A 120 -2.13 -5.75 1.10
N VAL A 121 -1.47 -6.40 0.14
CA VAL A 121 -0.66 -5.74 -0.90
C VAL A 121 -1.19 -6.19 -2.25
N SER A 122 -1.45 -5.26 -3.14
CA SER A 122 -1.97 -5.55 -4.48
C SER A 122 -1.05 -4.98 -5.55
N ASP A 123 -0.52 -5.86 -6.40
CA ASP A 123 0.04 -5.47 -7.69
C ASP A 123 -1.10 -4.94 -8.56
N ILE A 124 -1.10 -3.64 -8.78
CA ILE A 124 -2.19 -2.93 -9.44
C ILE A 124 -2.30 -3.32 -10.90
N PHE A 125 -1.17 -3.39 -11.61
CA PHE A 125 -1.18 -3.65 -13.04
C PHE A 125 -1.58 -5.09 -13.35
N HIS A 126 -0.92 -6.06 -12.72
CA HIS A 126 -1.16 -7.49 -12.98
C HIS A 126 -2.36 -8.07 -12.24
N ASN A 127 -3.05 -7.28 -11.40
CA ASN A 127 -4.19 -7.73 -10.59
C ASN A 127 -3.88 -8.95 -9.71
N VAL A 128 -2.73 -8.91 -9.07
CA VAL A 128 -2.31 -9.94 -8.12
C VAL A 128 -2.41 -9.39 -6.70
N THR A 129 -3.12 -10.08 -5.83
CA THR A 129 -3.35 -9.64 -4.46
C THR A 129 -2.71 -10.60 -3.47
N TYR A 130 -1.89 -10.06 -2.58
CA TYR A 130 -1.31 -10.76 -1.44
C TYR A 130 -2.06 -10.33 -0.18
N THR A 131 -2.48 -11.29 0.62
CA THR A 131 -3.19 -11.03 1.87
C THR A 131 -2.60 -11.86 2.99
N ALA A 132 -2.66 -11.32 4.21
CA ALA A 132 -2.32 -12.05 5.41
C ALA A 132 -3.26 -11.65 6.56
N GLN A 133 -3.60 -12.60 7.40
CA GLN A 133 -4.29 -12.37 8.67
C GLN A 133 -3.48 -13.05 9.77
N ARG A 134 -3.50 -12.44 10.95
CA ARG A 134 -2.77 -12.97 12.11
C ARG A 134 -3.18 -14.43 12.35
N ASP A 135 -2.19 -15.28 12.51
CA ASP A 135 -2.32 -16.72 12.79
C ASP A 135 -3.01 -17.57 11.70
N GLN A 136 -3.37 -16.96 10.54
CA GLN A 136 -4.00 -17.69 9.43
C GLN A 136 -3.04 -17.93 8.26
N GLY A 137 -1.92 -17.21 8.24
CA GLY A 137 -0.90 -17.30 7.18
C GLY A 137 -1.11 -16.29 6.08
N ALA A 138 -0.39 -16.49 4.96
CA ALA A 138 -0.38 -15.60 3.80
C ALA A 138 -0.95 -16.29 2.56
N PHE A 139 -1.56 -15.48 1.69
CA PHE A 139 -2.26 -15.95 0.49
C PHE A 139 -1.94 -15.05 -0.70
N ARG A 140 -1.86 -15.64 -1.89
CA ARG A 140 -1.78 -14.96 -3.17
C ARG A 140 -3.02 -15.31 -3.99
N ASN A 141 -3.84 -14.33 -4.32
CA ASN A 141 -5.14 -14.55 -5.01
C ASN A 141 -6.02 -15.63 -4.34
N GLY A 142 -5.97 -15.72 -3.00
CA GLY A 142 -6.71 -16.71 -2.23
C GLY A 142 -6.02 -18.07 -2.06
N GLU A 143 -4.94 -18.32 -2.76
CA GLU A 143 -4.13 -19.54 -2.61
C GLU A 143 -3.06 -19.35 -1.55
N LYS A 144 -2.94 -20.31 -0.62
CA LYS A 144 -1.97 -20.25 0.48
C LYS A 144 -0.55 -20.32 -0.05
N ILE A 145 0.30 -19.39 0.41
CA ILE A 145 1.72 -19.31 0.05
C ILE A 145 2.61 -19.52 1.26
N LYS A 146 3.88 -19.85 0.97
CA LYS A 146 4.95 -19.97 1.95
C LYS A 146 6.21 -19.29 1.40
N PRO A 147 7.12 -18.83 2.27
CA PRO A 147 8.42 -18.34 1.83
C PRO A 147 9.21 -19.46 1.14
N SER A 148 10.20 -19.06 0.33
CA SER A 148 11.15 -19.99 -0.28
C SER A 148 11.92 -20.77 0.80
N GLN A 149 12.38 -21.97 0.44
CA GLN A 149 13.23 -22.80 1.32
C GLN A 149 14.73 -22.57 1.04
N THR A 150 15.07 -21.59 0.21
CA THR A 150 16.45 -21.23 -0.12
C THR A 150 17.19 -20.78 1.14
N SER A 151 18.29 -21.47 1.46
CA SER A 151 19.12 -21.23 2.65
C SER A 151 20.54 -20.78 2.31
N SER A 152 20.93 -20.78 1.03
CA SER A 152 22.24 -20.36 0.53
C SER A 152 22.11 -19.03 -0.21
N LEU A 153 23.07 -18.10 0.02
CA LEU A 153 23.16 -16.86 -0.74
C LEU A 153 23.47 -17.10 -2.22
N GLU A 154 24.16 -18.19 -2.56
CA GLU A 154 24.51 -18.53 -3.94
C GLU A 154 23.28 -18.89 -4.78
N GLU A 155 22.22 -19.37 -4.13
CA GLU A 155 20.94 -19.71 -4.78
C GLU A 155 19.86 -18.66 -4.57
N ALA A 156 20.14 -17.64 -3.76
CA ALA A 156 19.15 -16.63 -3.42
C ALA A 156 18.98 -15.57 -4.53
N VAL A 157 17.75 -15.12 -4.71
CA VAL A 157 17.47 -13.87 -5.43
C VAL A 157 17.43 -12.76 -4.40
N VAL A 158 18.34 -11.79 -4.53
CA VAL A 158 18.47 -10.66 -3.60
C VAL A 158 17.98 -9.39 -4.28
N GLY A 159 17.02 -8.72 -3.67
CA GLY A 159 16.61 -7.36 -4.05
C GLY A 159 17.48 -6.34 -3.31
N VAL A 160 17.99 -5.34 -4.04
CA VAL A 160 18.73 -4.23 -3.47
C VAL A 160 18.03 -2.94 -3.84
N ASP A 161 17.64 -2.16 -2.83
CA ASP A 161 17.08 -0.84 -3.02
C ASP A 161 18.18 0.22 -2.82
N PHE A 162 18.38 1.06 -3.83
CA PHE A 162 19.34 2.15 -3.82
C PHE A 162 18.70 3.51 -3.54
N ASN A 163 17.44 3.56 -3.16
CA ASN A 163 16.69 4.81 -2.92
C ASN A 163 17.02 5.47 -1.55
N THR A 164 18.16 5.19 -0.97
CA THR A 164 18.56 5.80 0.30
C THR A 164 19.61 6.90 0.11
N LEU A 165 19.50 7.98 0.89
CA LEU A 165 20.42 9.12 0.89
C LEU A 165 21.89 8.77 1.24
N ARG A 166 22.19 7.51 1.59
CA ARG A 166 23.54 7.02 1.92
C ARG A 166 24.21 6.18 0.82
N LEU A 167 23.71 6.32 -0.40
CA LEU A 167 24.15 5.50 -1.54
C LEU A 167 25.68 5.54 -1.77
N GLY A 168 26.31 6.71 -1.65
CA GLY A 168 27.74 6.87 -1.90
C GLY A 168 28.61 6.03 -0.97
N GLU A 169 28.20 5.84 0.27
CA GLU A 169 28.95 5.03 1.25
C GLU A 169 28.72 3.53 1.07
N LEU A 170 27.54 3.13 0.58
CA LEU A 170 27.20 1.72 0.38
C LEU A 170 27.82 1.18 -0.92
N VAL A 171 27.76 1.93 -2.01
CA VAL A 171 28.35 1.55 -3.30
C VAL A 171 29.87 1.50 -3.23
N ALA A 172 30.51 2.32 -2.38
CA ALA A 172 31.95 2.27 -2.17
C ALA A 172 32.43 1.02 -1.38
N LYS A 173 31.50 0.24 -0.83
CA LYS A 173 31.80 -1.01 -0.07
C LYS A 173 31.42 -2.29 -0.81
N LEU A 174 30.81 -2.19 -1.99
CA LEU A 174 30.52 -3.29 -2.90
C LEU A 174 31.63 -3.40 -3.95
#